data_56cafafc45212110e25cbbe21f9b3c15
#
_entry.id   56cafafc45212110e25cbbe21f9b3c15
#
_cell.length_a   1.000
_cell.length_b   1.000
_cell.length_c   1.000
_cell.angle_alpha   90.00
_cell.angle_beta   90.00
_cell.angle_gamma   90.00
#
_symmetry.space_group_name_H-M   'P 1'
#
loop_
_entity.id
_entity.type
_entity.pdbx_description
1 polymer ?
#
loop_
_entity_poly.entity_id
_entity_poly.type
_entity_poly.pdbx_seq_one_letter_code
_entity_poly.pdbx_strand_id
1 'polypeptide(L)'
;MAWLWASVAAVLFALVFPSYASAEAERRIVTIENADYFGFDLETVRDVTLADCSQICLAQEDCRAFTYNNNANWCFLKSGYGELRTFVGAVAGRVVEGPAQREVMPRPDLSFLPDWVREESERYLGEIRSGTRGEEDAAALLAQGEGALAAGDGRRATEFLRQALARDPANGAAWSQLARALMESEPDEQTDSYQLQTQVIGAAYGAVTNAGNRAERAAAYGLLAEALSEEGQFRPALEAYKAGLALHDDPEMRAAFDALRAEHGFRMVDYTVDADSPTPRICVQFSEQLMRGRIDFTPYVTLDGSTPASVSAEGQQLCVEGVEHGGRYRLALRPGLPSIVDESLEKQVNLDVYVRDRSPSVRFTGRAYVLPRMGSKGLPVVSVNSEEIELELYRIGARGLSRPWETT
;
A
#
# COMPACT_ATOMS: atom_id res chain seq x y z
N MET A 1 60.36 29.07 -11.93
CA MET A 1 59.56 29.93 -11.03
C MET A 1 58.20 30.09 -11.64
N ALA A 2 57.22 29.35 -11.17
CA ALA A 2 55.80 29.58 -11.43
C ALA A 2 55.01 28.82 -10.34
N TRP A 3 54.39 29.56 -9.47
CA TRP A 3 53.63 29.08 -8.33
C TRP A 3 52.20 28.82 -8.80
N LEU A 4 51.73 27.56 -8.67
CA LEU A 4 50.35 27.17 -8.85
C LEU A 4 49.65 27.24 -7.49
N TRP A 5 48.67 28.11 -7.36
CA TRP A 5 47.74 28.18 -6.23
C TRP A 5 46.58 27.21 -6.51
N ALA A 6 46.49 26.19 -5.70
CA ALA A 6 45.32 25.30 -5.65
C ALA A 6 44.32 25.85 -4.63
N SER A 7 43.21 26.36 -5.11
CA SER A 7 42.07 26.77 -4.26
C SER A 7 41.27 25.55 -3.85
N VAL A 8 41.34 25.21 -2.56
CA VAL A 8 40.45 24.18 -1.94
C VAL A 8 39.13 24.88 -1.59
N ALA A 9 38.08 24.60 -2.34
CA ALA A 9 36.71 24.98 -1.98
C ALA A 9 36.18 23.98 -0.95
N ALA A 10 36.10 24.40 0.32
CA ALA A 10 35.41 23.67 1.37
C ALA A 10 33.89 23.82 1.17
N VAL A 11 33.24 22.77 0.72
CA VAL A 11 31.78 22.67 0.70
C VAL A 11 31.32 22.36 2.12
N LEU A 12 30.78 23.36 2.81
CA LEU A 12 30.06 23.18 4.07
C LEU A 12 28.71 22.50 3.78
N PHE A 13 28.64 21.20 4.00
CA PHE A 13 27.39 20.48 4.10
C PHE A 13 26.73 20.89 5.43
N ALA A 14 25.70 21.71 5.39
CA ALA A 14 24.83 21.98 6.52
C ALA A 14 24.01 20.71 6.77
N LEU A 15 24.40 19.91 7.75
CA LEU A 15 23.59 18.83 8.29
C LEU A 15 22.37 19.44 8.96
N VAL A 16 21.25 19.45 8.25
CA VAL A 16 19.93 19.69 8.85
C VAL A 16 19.59 18.43 9.63
N PHE A 17 19.86 18.44 10.93
CA PHE A 17 19.36 17.41 11.84
C PHE A 17 17.86 17.63 11.97
N PRO A 18 17.00 16.65 11.62
CA PRO A 18 15.61 16.70 12.00
C PRO A 18 15.57 16.69 13.54
N SER A 19 14.96 17.72 14.13
CA SER A 19 14.68 17.76 15.57
C SER A 19 13.73 16.59 15.87
N TYR A 20 14.25 15.55 16.49
CA TYR A 20 13.42 14.51 17.07
C TYR A 20 12.59 15.16 18.17
N ALA A 21 11.28 15.31 17.91
CA ALA A 21 10.34 15.67 18.95
C ALA A 21 10.40 14.53 19.99
N SER A 22 11.01 14.80 21.16
CA SER A 22 10.72 14.06 22.37
C SER A 22 9.19 13.90 22.42
N ALA A 23 8.69 12.74 22.83
CA ALA A 23 7.26 12.60 23.12
C ALA A 23 6.92 13.63 24.20
N GLU A 24 6.62 14.84 23.78
CA GLU A 24 6.19 15.93 24.64
C GLU A 24 4.89 15.44 25.26
N ALA A 25 4.86 15.44 26.60
CA ALA A 25 3.64 15.07 27.32
C ALA A 25 2.51 15.93 26.76
N GLU A 26 1.57 15.31 26.08
CA GLU A 26 0.49 16.02 25.39
C GLU A 26 -0.33 16.80 26.42
N ARG A 27 -0.31 18.12 26.30
CA ARG A 27 -1.11 19.01 27.12
C ARG A 27 -2.56 18.93 26.65
N ARG A 28 -3.45 18.54 27.54
CA ARG A 28 -4.89 18.46 27.24
C ARG A 28 -5.72 19.13 28.31
N ILE A 29 -6.93 19.53 27.94
CA ILE A 29 -7.89 20.13 28.86
C ILE A 29 -8.85 19.05 29.38
N VAL A 30 -9.09 19.06 30.68
CA VAL A 30 -10.20 18.34 31.32
C VAL A 30 -11.14 19.39 31.89
N THR A 31 -12.41 19.32 31.51
CA THR A 31 -13.44 20.30 31.88
C THR A 31 -14.41 19.76 32.94
N ILE A 32 -14.93 20.66 33.77
CA ILE A 32 -15.98 20.39 34.74
C ILE A 32 -17.06 21.48 34.55
N GLU A 33 -18.28 21.07 34.29
CA GLU A 33 -19.40 21.97 34.11
C GLU A 33 -19.88 22.55 35.45
N ASN A 34 -20.44 23.77 35.42
CA ASN A 34 -20.96 24.48 36.56
C ASN A 34 -19.91 24.68 37.67
N ALA A 35 -18.68 24.95 37.27
CA ALA A 35 -17.54 25.09 38.15
C ALA A 35 -16.63 26.27 37.74
N ASP A 36 -15.92 26.82 38.72
CA ASP A 36 -14.92 27.88 38.58
C ASP A 36 -13.65 27.53 39.36
N TYR A 37 -12.48 27.68 38.73
CA TYR A 37 -11.21 27.74 39.45
C TYR A 37 -10.94 29.14 39.93
N PHE A 38 -11.07 29.38 41.23
CA PHE A 38 -10.93 30.71 41.82
C PHE A 38 -9.45 31.14 41.92
N GLY A 39 -9.18 32.38 41.41
CA GLY A 39 -7.84 32.99 41.47
C GLY A 39 -6.91 32.58 40.33
N PHE A 40 -5.66 33.02 40.45
CA PHE A 40 -4.56 32.76 39.49
C PHE A 40 -4.81 33.29 38.07
N ASP A 41 -5.62 34.38 37.93
CA ASP A 41 -5.96 34.94 36.64
C ASP A 41 -4.72 35.50 35.91
N LEU A 42 -4.49 35.03 34.69
CA LEU A 42 -3.46 35.52 33.78
C LEU A 42 -4.02 36.59 32.84
N GLU A 43 -5.07 36.23 32.13
CA GLU A 43 -5.66 37.05 31.09
C GLU A 43 -7.15 36.72 30.93
N THR A 44 -7.91 37.69 30.45
CA THR A 44 -9.34 37.51 30.10
C THR A 44 -9.52 37.73 28.60
N VAL A 45 -9.95 36.69 27.89
CA VAL A 45 -10.29 36.74 26.47
C VAL A 45 -11.81 36.79 26.36
N ARG A 46 -12.32 37.73 25.56
CA ARG A 46 -13.78 37.99 25.42
C ARG A 46 -14.27 37.56 24.06
N ASP A 47 -15.57 37.29 23.97
CA ASP A 47 -16.25 36.94 22.72
C ASP A 47 -15.66 35.72 22.02
N VAL A 48 -15.30 34.69 22.79
CA VAL A 48 -14.73 33.42 22.31
C VAL A 48 -15.65 32.26 22.67
N THR A 49 -15.53 31.14 21.96
CA THR A 49 -16.21 29.88 22.31
C THR A 49 -15.42 29.10 23.37
N LEU A 50 -16.04 28.11 24.02
CA LEU A 50 -15.36 27.20 24.93
C LEU A 50 -14.22 26.44 24.24
N ALA A 51 -14.40 26.10 22.97
CA ALA A 51 -13.36 25.43 22.16
C ALA A 51 -12.16 26.36 21.94
N ASP A 52 -12.41 27.63 21.57
CA ASP A 52 -11.37 28.64 21.42
C ASP A 52 -10.64 28.91 22.73
N CYS A 53 -11.37 29.02 23.85
CA CYS A 53 -10.82 29.18 25.20
C CYS A 53 -9.85 28.03 25.54
N SER A 54 -10.22 26.77 25.22
CA SER A 54 -9.38 25.59 25.43
C SER A 54 -8.12 25.63 24.57
N GLN A 55 -8.26 26.00 23.32
CA GLN A 55 -7.13 26.13 22.36
C GLN A 55 -6.14 27.22 22.77
N ILE A 56 -6.65 28.39 23.17
CA ILE A 56 -5.82 29.52 23.63
C ILE A 56 -5.03 29.12 24.89
N CYS A 57 -5.67 28.42 25.85
CA CYS A 57 -4.96 27.93 27.04
C CYS A 57 -3.91 26.88 26.72
N LEU A 58 -4.15 25.96 25.75
CA LEU A 58 -3.18 24.99 25.34
C LEU A 58 -1.98 25.61 24.61
N ALA A 59 -2.20 26.66 23.83
CA ALA A 59 -1.16 27.37 23.09
C ALA A 59 -0.26 28.22 23.99
N GLN A 60 -0.72 28.59 25.18
CA GLN A 60 0.00 29.46 26.11
C GLN A 60 0.72 28.62 27.18
N GLU A 61 2.05 28.66 27.20
CA GLU A 61 2.88 27.82 28.09
C GLU A 61 2.57 28.04 29.58
N ASP A 62 2.25 29.29 30.00
CA ASP A 62 1.93 29.64 31.38
C ASP A 62 0.50 29.29 31.76
N CYS A 63 -0.39 28.94 30.84
CA CYS A 63 -1.76 28.58 31.17
C CYS A 63 -1.81 27.16 31.75
N ARG A 64 -2.37 27.03 32.95
CA ARG A 64 -2.58 25.76 33.66
C ARG A 64 -4.06 25.42 33.82
N ALA A 65 -4.93 26.44 33.77
CA ALA A 65 -6.38 26.27 33.87
C ALA A 65 -7.10 27.45 33.22
N PHE A 66 -8.40 27.31 33.08
CA PHE A 66 -9.27 28.41 32.71
C PHE A 66 -10.65 28.26 33.38
N THR A 67 -11.39 29.37 33.45
CA THR A 67 -12.83 29.38 33.68
C THR A 67 -13.50 30.06 32.50
N TYR A 68 -14.45 29.38 31.87
CA TYR A 68 -15.22 29.89 30.76
C TYR A 68 -16.64 30.21 31.22
N ASN A 69 -17.08 31.45 31.00
CA ASN A 69 -18.44 31.90 31.33
C ASN A 69 -19.34 31.76 30.10
N ASN A 70 -20.27 30.80 30.13
CA ASN A 70 -21.18 30.52 29.01
C ASN A 70 -22.16 31.68 28.71
N ASN A 71 -22.48 32.52 29.70
CA ASN A 71 -23.43 33.61 29.50
C ASN A 71 -22.78 34.85 28.87
N ALA A 72 -21.50 35.08 29.17
CA ALA A 72 -20.76 36.25 28.68
C ALA A 72 -19.87 35.91 27.47
N ASN A 73 -19.62 34.62 27.16
CA ASN A 73 -18.62 34.14 26.20
C ASN A 73 -17.21 34.65 26.55
N TRP A 74 -16.86 34.63 27.83
CA TRP A 74 -15.56 35.08 28.32
C TRP A 74 -14.75 33.91 28.86
N CYS A 75 -13.46 33.91 28.51
CA CYS A 75 -12.45 32.96 28.92
C CYS A 75 -11.48 33.64 29.90
N PHE A 76 -11.41 33.14 31.12
CA PHE A 76 -10.46 33.58 32.15
C PHE A 76 -9.32 32.59 32.22
N LEU A 77 -8.19 32.88 31.56
CA LEU A 77 -7.00 32.05 31.59
C LEU A 77 -6.29 32.18 32.95
N LYS A 78 -5.70 31.09 33.44
CA LYS A 78 -5.12 31.01 34.77
C LYS A 78 -3.75 30.34 34.77
N SER A 79 -2.81 30.89 35.54
CA SER A 79 -1.45 30.33 35.73
C SER A 79 -1.41 29.13 36.68
N GLY A 80 -2.50 28.83 37.32
CA GLY A 80 -2.66 27.73 38.25
C GLY A 80 -4.12 27.45 38.51
N TYR A 81 -4.40 26.39 39.25
CA TYR A 81 -5.76 26.09 39.73
C TYR A 81 -5.74 25.92 41.24
N GLY A 82 -6.59 26.72 41.90
CA GLY A 82 -6.80 26.65 43.31
C GLY A 82 -8.07 25.87 43.69
N GLU A 83 -8.85 26.40 44.58
CA GLU A 83 -10.13 25.83 45.01
C GLU A 83 -11.13 25.81 43.86
N LEU A 84 -11.71 24.64 43.59
CA LEU A 84 -12.79 24.47 42.63
C LEU A 84 -14.11 24.86 43.33
N ARG A 85 -14.81 25.88 42.82
CA ARG A 85 -16.10 26.37 43.37
C ARG A 85 -17.23 26.04 42.40
N THR A 86 -18.40 25.81 42.95
CA THR A 86 -19.60 25.69 42.12
C THR A 86 -20.01 27.06 41.60
N PHE A 87 -20.13 27.20 40.27
CA PHE A 87 -20.59 28.38 39.59
C PHE A 87 -21.47 28.01 38.39
N VAL A 88 -22.78 28.11 38.56
CA VAL A 88 -23.75 27.72 37.52
C VAL A 88 -23.58 28.61 36.30
N GLY A 89 -23.43 28.00 35.12
CA GLY A 89 -23.20 28.69 33.86
C GLY A 89 -21.73 28.98 33.54
N ALA A 90 -20.79 28.41 34.32
CA ALA A 90 -19.37 28.40 33.96
C ALA A 90 -18.86 27.00 33.74
N VAL A 91 -17.76 26.88 32.98
CA VAL A 91 -17.00 25.65 32.74
C VAL A 91 -15.58 25.87 33.22
N ALA A 92 -15.15 25.12 34.21
CA ALA A 92 -13.75 25.08 34.65
C ALA A 92 -12.96 24.09 33.83
N GLY A 93 -11.86 24.52 33.22
CA GLY A 93 -10.92 23.68 32.50
C GLY A 93 -9.55 23.67 33.16
N ARG A 94 -8.89 22.52 33.23
CA ARG A 94 -7.48 22.43 33.67
C ARG A 94 -6.63 21.70 32.66
N VAL A 95 -5.42 22.19 32.49
CA VAL A 95 -4.37 21.49 31.72
C VAL A 95 -3.89 20.31 32.54
N VAL A 96 -3.91 19.14 31.95
CA VAL A 96 -3.30 17.94 32.48
C VAL A 96 -2.22 17.47 31.48
N GLU A 97 -1.03 17.23 32.00
CA GLU A 97 0.07 16.64 31.26
C GLU A 97 0.06 15.14 31.55
N GLY A 98 0.07 14.36 30.52
CA GLY A 98 0.05 12.91 30.68
C GLY A 98 0.37 12.21 29.37
N PRO A 99 0.67 10.92 29.42
CA PRO A 99 0.79 10.16 28.19
C PRO A 99 -0.48 10.32 27.38
N ALA A 100 -0.34 10.49 26.06
CA ALA A 100 -1.46 10.57 25.15
C ALA A 100 -2.45 9.45 25.48
N GLN A 101 -3.72 9.77 25.69
CA GLN A 101 -4.73 8.73 25.91
C GLN A 101 -4.78 7.90 24.63
N ARG A 102 -4.61 6.57 24.77
CA ARG A 102 -4.87 5.65 23.64
C ARG A 102 -6.26 5.92 23.12
N GLU A 103 -6.33 6.43 21.91
CA GLU A 103 -7.60 6.58 21.20
C GLU A 103 -8.20 5.20 21.00
N VAL A 104 -9.50 5.03 21.30
CA VAL A 104 -10.18 3.78 20.99
C VAL A 104 -10.38 3.71 19.47
N MET A 105 -9.37 3.19 18.80
CA MET A 105 -9.43 3.03 17.36
C MET A 105 -9.96 1.64 16.99
N PRO A 106 -10.71 1.50 15.88
CA PRO A 106 -11.06 0.20 15.35
C PRO A 106 -9.79 -0.59 15.01
N ARG A 107 -9.88 -1.91 14.99
CA ARG A 107 -8.79 -2.75 14.49
C ARG A 107 -8.44 -2.34 13.07
N PRO A 108 -7.15 -2.27 12.71
CA PRO A 108 -6.75 -1.96 11.35
C PRO A 108 -7.23 -3.05 10.39
N ASP A 109 -7.73 -2.64 9.22
CA ASP A 109 -7.97 -3.57 8.12
C ASP A 109 -6.64 -3.85 7.41
N LEU A 110 -6.16 -5.07 7.52
CA LEU A 110 -4.92 -5.57 6.91
C LEU A 110 -5.22 -6.73 5.94
N SER A 111 -6.47 -6.82 5.44
CA SER A 111 -6.91 -7.85 4.50
C SER A 111 -6.19 -7.80 3.14
N PHE A 112 -5.59 -6.65 2.81
CA PHE A 112 -4.79 -6.48 1.60
C PHE A 112 -3.42 -7.18 1.68
N LEU A 113 -2.96 -7.55 2.87
CA LEU A 113 -1.70 -8.28 3.04
C LEU A 113 -1.87 -9.75 2.62
N PRO A 114 -0.88 -10.34 1.93
CA PRO A 114 -0.83 -11.78 1.69
C PRO A 114 -0.90 -12.58 3.00
N ASP A 115 -1.49 -13.76 2.95
CA ASP A 115 -1.65 -14.62 4.15
C ASP A 115 -0.31 -14.90 4.82
N TRP A 116 0.73 -15.23 4.03
CA TRP A 116 2.07 -15.51 4.56
C TRP A 116 2.67 -14.31 5.29
N VAL A 117 2.44 -13.07 4.83
CA VAL A 117 2.92 -11.85 5.51
C VAL A 117 2.27 -11.73 6.88
N ARG A 118 0.94 -11.97 6.95
CA ARG A 118 0.22 -11.91 8.23
C ARG A 118 0.68 -12.99 9.18
N GLU A 119 0.80 -14.23 8.72
CA GLU A 119 1.25 -15.38 9.53
C GLU A 119 2.66 -15.19 10.08
N GLU A 120 3.61 -14.76 9.23
CA GLU A 120 4.99 -14.47 9.63
C GLU A 120 5.06 -13.30 10.62
N SER A 121 4.29 -12.22 10.37
CA SER A 121 4.23 -11.08 11.28
C SER A 121 3.68 -11.46 12.65
N GLU A 122 2.55 -12.20 12.71
CA GLU A 122 1.98 -12.66 13.98
C GLU A 122 2.94 -13.59 14.73
N ARG A 123 3.66 -14.44 14.02
CA ARG A 123 4.70 -15.30 14.60
C ARG A 123 5.81 -14.44 15.23
N TYR A 124 6.32 -13.46 14.51
CA TYR A 124 7.36 -12.55 15.00
C TYR A 124 6.90 -11.76 16.24
N LEU A 125 5.68 -11.22 16.20
CA LEU A 125 5.11 -10.58 17.38
C LEU A 125 5.02 -11.55 18.59
N GLY A 126 4.65 -12.80 18.33
CA GLY A 126 4.61 -13.87 19.34
C GLY A 126 5.98 -14.16 19.95
N GLU A 127 7.01 -14.23 19.14
CA GLU A 127 8.40 -14.42 19.57
C GLU A 127 8.86 -13.29 20.50
N ILE A 128 8.63 -12.05 20.13
CA ILE A 128 8.97 -10.89 20.96
C ILE A 128 8.20 -10.88 22.28
N ARG A 129 6.88 -11.14 22.25
CA ARG A 129 6.03 -11.22 23.45
C ARG A 129 6.48 -12.30 24.43
N SER A 130 7.04 -13.39 23.93
CA SER A 130 7.58 -14.51 24.73
C SER A 130 9.01 -14.31 25.18
N GLY A 131 9.67 -13.22 24.77
CA GLY A 131 11.06 -12.92 25.08
C GLY A 131 11.34 -12.80 26.59
N THR A 132 12.60 -12.95 26.96
CA THR A 132 13.04 -12.89 28.36
C THR A 132 12.82 -11.48 28.95
N ARG A 133 12.10 -11.44 30.07
CA ARG A 133 11.87 -10.21 30.84
C ARG A 133 12.97 -10.08 31.91
N GLY A 134 13.88 -9.14 31.71
CA GLY A 134 14.85 -8.76 32.74
C GLY A 134 14.25 -7.80 33.79
N GLU A 135 15.10 -7.24 34.66
CA GLU A 135 14.66 -6.34 35.74
C GLU A 135 14.50 -4.87 35.29
N GLU A 136 15.09 -4.47 34.16
CA GLU A 136 15.01 -3.10 33.66
C GLU A 136 13.59 -2.72 33.23
N ASP A 137 13.23 -1.45 33.42
CA ASP A 137 11.94 -0.90 33.02
C ASP A 137 11.83 -0.76 31.49
N ALA A 138 10.62 -0.99 30.95
CA ALA A 138 10.35 -0.89 29.52
C ALA A 138 10.64 0.50 28.95
N ALA A 139 10.35 1.56 29.72
CA ALA A 139 10.62 2.94 29.30
C ALA A 139 12.12 3.25 29.25
N ALA A 140 12.90 2.73 30.21
CA ALA A 140 14.35 2.88 30.20
C ALA A 140 15.00 2.16 29.01
N LEU A 141 14.54 0.96 28.68
CA LEU A 141 14.99 0.21 27.50
C LEU A 141 14.60 0.87 26.19
N LEU A 142 13.39 1.44 26.12
CA LEU A 142 12.96 2.22 24.95
C LEU A 142 13.90 3.42 24.73
N ALA A 143 14.18 4.20 25.78
CA ALA A 143 15.11 5.34 25.70
C ALA A 143 16.54 4.93 25.29
N GLN A 144 17.03 3.77 25.76
CA GLN A 144 18.33 3.23 25.34
C GLN A 144 18.30 2.81 23.85
N GLY A 145 17.21 2.21 23.39
CA GLY A 145 17.00 1.85 21.98
C GLY A 145 16.96 3.07 21.08
N GLU A 146 16.23 4.11 21.46
CA GLU A 146 16.18 5.40 20.74
C GLU A 146 17.55 6.08 20.70
N GLY A 147 18.28 6.06 21.80
CA GLY A 147 19.64 6.59 21.86
C GLY A 147 20.63 5.84 20.97
N ALA A 148 20.52 4.51 20.89
CA ALA A 148 21.33 3.69 20.01
C ALA A 148 21.00 3.94 18.53
N LEU A 149 19.71 4.07 18.20
CA LEU A 149 19.25 4.39 16.85
C LEU A 149 19.76 5.77 16.42
N ALA A 150 19.65 6.78 17.28
CA ALA A 150 20.19 8.13 17.02
C ALA A 150 21.71 8.15 16.82
N ALA A 151 22.41 7.16 17.38
CA ALA A 151 23.85 6.97 17.18
C ALA A 151 24.20 6.15 15.92
N GLY A 152 23.21 5.67 15.15
CA GLY A 152 23.39 4.83 13.98
C GLY A 152 23.75 3.38 14.30
N ASP A 153 23.52 2.91 15.55
CA ASP A 153 23.76 1.53 15.98
C ASP A 153 22.44 0.74 15.96
N GLY A 154 21.98 0.39 14.75
CA GLY A 154 20.73 -0.33 14.53
C GLY A 154 20.66 -1.67 15.25
N ARG A 155 21.79 -2.42 15.34
CA ARG A 155 21.86 -3.71 16.03
C ARG A 155 21.61 -3.55 17.53
N ARG A 156 22.27 -2.60 18.16
CA ARG A 156 22.10 -2.33 19.58
C ARG A 156 20.71 -1.76 19.89
N ALA A 157 20.20 -0.91 19.00
CA ALA A 157 18.83 -0.42 19.09
C ALA A 157 17.83 -1.58 19.07
N THR A 158 17.97 -2.51 18.12
CA THR A 158 17.13 -3.71 17.98
C THR A 158 17.11 -4.53 19.27
N GLU A 159 18.27 -4.75 19.91
CA GLU A 159 18.36 -5.51 21.16
C GLU A 159 17.53 -4.86 22.28
N PHE A 160 17.72 -3.56 22.53
CA PHE A 160 16.99 -2.84 23.57
C PHE A 160 15.48 -2.76 23.27
N LEU A 161 15.10 -2.49 22.03
CA LEU A 161 13.71 -2.36 21.63
C LEU A 161 12.94 -3.69 21.72
N ARG A 162 13.57 -4.82 21.37
CA ARG A 162 12.99 -6.15 21.58
C ARG A 162 12.76 -6.44 23.06
N GLN A 163 13.69 -6.07 23.92
CA GLN A 163 13.55 -6.22 25.36
C GLN A 163 12.45 -5.30 25.92
N ALA A 164 12.33 -4.05 25.46
CA ALA A 164 11.26 -3.14 25.82
C ALA A 164 9.89 -3.73 25.44
N LEU A 165 9.76 -4.22 24.22
CA LEU A 165 8.53 -4.82 23.69
C LEU A 165 8.16 -6.16 24.34
N ALA A 166 9.13 -6.94 24.82
CA ALA A 166 8.84 -8.13 25.62
C ALA A 166 8.13 -7.77 26.95
N ARG A 167 8.32 -6.55 27.45
CA ARG A 167 7.67 -6.05 28.68
C ARG A 167 6.38 -5.30 28.40
N ASP A 168 6.37 -4.44 27.39
CA ASP A 168 5.19 -3.70 26.93
C ASP A 168 4.95 -3.96 25.43
N PRO A 169 4.37 -5.09 25.05
CA PRO A 169 4.12 -5.45 23.68
C PRO A 169 3.01 -4.62 23.01
N ALA A 170 2.33 -3.78 23.77
CA ALA A 170 1.29 -2.91 23.28
C ALA A 170 1.79 -1.51 22.91
N ASN A 171 3.09 -1.25 23.01
CA ASN A 171 3.71 0.03 22.70
C ASN A 171 3.95 0.17 21.19
N GLY A 172 3.05 0.87 20.47
CA GLY A 172 3.15 1.10 19.03
C GLY A 172 4.37 1.92 18.62
N ALA A 173 4.77 2.90 19.44
CA ALA A 173 5.97 3.69 19.20
C ALA A 173 7.23 2.83 19.25
N ALA A 174 7.34 1.93 20.22
CA ALA A 174 8.46 1.00 20.33
C ALA A 174 8.53 0.04 19.11
N TRP A 175 7.39 -0.42 18.60
CA TRP A 175 7.33 -1.21 17.36
C TRP A 175 7.82 -0.43 16.15
N SER A 176 7.44 0.86 16.05
CA SER A 176 7.92 1.74 14.95
C SER A 176 9.43 1.95 15.01
N GLN A 177 9.98 2.16 16.20
CA GLN A 177 11.43 2.29 16.38
C GLN A 177 12.17 0.98 16.07
N LEU A 178 11.59 -0.17 16.44
CA LEU A 178 12.15 -1.46 16.09
C LEU A 178 12.19 -1.68 14.57
N ALA A 179 11.13 -1.32 13.86
CA ALA A 179 11.11 -1.40 12.39
C ALA A 179 12.24 -0.57 11.77
N ARG A 180 12.42 0.67 12.23
CA ARG A 180 13.51 1.55 11.77
C ARG A 180 14.88 0.99 12.08
N ALA A 181 15.09 0.50 13.32
CA ALA A 181 16.37 -0.08 13.73
C ALA A 181 16.73 -1.31 12.88
N LEU A 182 15.75 -2.13 12.50
CA LEU A 182 15.94 -3.28 11.61
C LEU A 182 16.25 -2.83 10.17
N MET A 183 15.60 -1.77 9.66
CA MET A 183 15.89 -1.19 8.34
C MET A 183 17.34 -0.65 8.26
N GLU A 184 17.87 -0.13 9.35
CA GLU A 184 19.26 0.36 9.43
C GLU A 184 20.29 -0.76 9.73
N SER A 185 19.82 -1.99 9.96
CA SER A 185 20.68 -3.14 10.27
C SER A 185 21.13 -3.86 9.02
N GLU A 186 22.34 -4.39 9.02
CA GLU A 186 22.83 -5.28 7.97
C GLU A 186 22.62 -6.75 8.37
N PRO A 187 22.38 -7.66 7.41
CA PRO A 187 22.36 -9.10 7.67
C PRO A 187 23.68 -9.58 8.30
N ASP A 188 23.61 -10.60 9.14
CA ASP A 188 24.76 -11.21 9.79
C ASP A 188 24.73 -12.75 9.69
N GLU A 189 25.63 -13.44 10.40
CA GLU A 189 25.71 -14.91 10.39
C GLU A 189 24.48 -15.60 10.99
N GLN A 190 23.70 -14.91 11.84
CA GLN A 190 22.51 -15.44 12.50
C GLN A 190 21.23 -15.05 11.80
N THR A 191 21.24 -13.94 11.06
CA THR A 191 20.07 -13.37 10.42
C THR A 191 20.41 -13.05 8.97
N ASP A 192 19.93 -13.87 8.04
CA ASP A 192 20.10 -13.60 6.61
C ASP A 192 19.17 -12.45 6.12
N SER A 193 19.38 -12.02 4.88
CA SER A 193 18.63 -10.90 4.31
C SER A 193 17.12 -11.14 4.31
N TYR A 194 16.68 -12.37 4.05
CA TYR A 194 15.25 -12.72 4.04
C TYR A 194 14.65 -12.66 5.45
N GLN A 195 15.36 -13.20 6.44
CA GLN A 195 14.91 -13.15 7.83
C GLN A 195 14.86 -11.72 8.33
N LEU A 196 15.87 -10.90 8.02
CA LEU A 196 15.90 -9.49 8.40
C LEU A 196 14.70 -8.75 7.82
N GLN A 197 14.45 -8.90 6.53
CA GLN A 197 13.31 -8.26 5.86
C GLN A 197 11.98 -8.71 6.44
N THR A 198 11.81 -10.00 6.75
CA THR A 198 10.62 -10.53 7.42
C THR A 198 10.43 -9.91 8.81
N GLN A 199 11.51 -9.67 9.55
CA GLN A 199 11.47 -9.01 10.85
C GLN A 199 11.10 -7.52 10.73
N VAL A 200 11.60 -6.82 9.71
CA VAL A 200 11.22 -5.42 9.40
C VAL A 200 9.71 -5.33 9.17
N ILE A 201 9.19 -6.16 8.28
CA ILE A 201 7.74 -6.21 7.99
C ILE A 201 6.95 -6.55 9.26
N GLY A 202 7.40 -7.52 10.03
CA GLY A 202 6.76 -7.93 11.30
C GLY A 202 6.74 -6.81 12.34
N ALA A 203 7.82 -6.04 12.47
CA ALA A 203 7.88 -4.90 13.36
C ALA A 203 6.96 -3.76 12.91
N ALA A 204 6.95 -3.44 11.60
CA ALA A 204 6.03 -2.44 11.02
C ALA A 204 4.56 -2.86 11.17
N TYR A 205 4.23 -4.14 10.96
CA TYR A 205 2.91 -4.70 11.27
C TYR A 205 2.55 -4.54 12.74
N GLY A 206 3.49 -4.79 13.65
CA GLY A 206 3.36 -4.56 15.07
C GLY A 206 3.04 -3.10 15.41
N ALA A 207 3.71 -2.16 14.73
CA ALA A 207 3.45 -0.73 14.86
C ALA A 207 2.01 -0.35 14.46
N VAL A 208 1.54 -0.83 13.30
CA VAL A 208 0.17 -0.57 12.82
C VAL A 208 -0.88 -1.12 13.79
N THR A 209 -0.68 -2.33 14.30
CA THR A 209 -1.65 -3.02 15.17
C THR A 209 -1.72 -2.46 16.58
N ASN A 210 -0.59 -1.89 17.08
CA ASN A 210 -0.47 -1.38 18.44
C ASN A 210 -0.39 0.16 18.53
N ALA A 211 -0.57 0.88 17.43
CA ALA A 211 -0.55 2.34 17.42
C ALA A 211 -1.55 2.93 18.43
N GLY A 212 -1.11 3.95 19.18
CA GLY A 212 -1.89 4.57 20.25
C GLY A 212 -2.90 5.61 19.76
N ASN A 213 -2.70 6.18 18.57
CA ASN A 213 -3.55 7.19 17.97
C ASN A 213 -3.49 7.15 16.46
N ARG A 214 -4.33 7.98 15.78
CA ARG A 214 -4.44 8.00 14.31
C ARG A 214 -3.14 8.41 13.61
N ALA A 215 -2.42 9.38 14.14
CA ALA A 215 -1.19 9.87 13.53
C ALA A 215 -0.08 8.81 13.61
N GLU A 216 0.08 8.15 14.76
CA GLU A 216 0.99 7.01 14.90
C GLU A 216 0.65 5.88 13.94
N ARG A 217 -0.64 5.54 13.79
CA ARG A 217 -1.07 4.50 12.87
C ARG A 217 -0.81 4.87 11.42
N ALA A 218 -1.00 6.13 11.05
CA ALA A 218 -0.68 6.61 9.72
C ALA A 218 0.82 6.46 9.40
N ALA A 219 1.68 6.91 10.31
CA ALA A 219 3.12 6.76 10.17
C ALA A 219 3.56 5.28 10.12
N ALA A 220 2.95 4.42 10.94
CA ALA A 220 3.20 2.98 10.93
C ALA A 220 2.81 2.32 9.62
N TYR A 221 1.72 2.75 8.97
CA TYR A 221 1.38 2.30 7.62
C TYR A 221 2.42 2.73 6.59
N GLY A 222 3.02 3.91 6.72
CA GLY A 222 4.15 4.35 5.89
C GLY A 222 5.34 3.40 6.01
N LEU A 223 5.76 3.06 7.24
CA LEU A 223 6.83 2.09 7.49
C LEU A 223 6.51 0.70 6.93
N LEU A 224 5.26 0.24 7.09
CA LEU A 224 4.82 -1.05 6.54
C LEU A 224 4.87 -1.03 5.00
N ALA A 225 4.48 0.07 4.37
CA ALA A 225 4.51 0.21 2.92
C ALA A 225 5.96 0.21 2.39
N GLU A 226 6.87 0.90 3.06
CA GLU A 226 8.28 0.92 2.73
C GLU A 226 8.89 -0.49 2.83
N ALA A 227 8.69 -1.18 3.95
CA ALA A 227 9.14 -2.55 4.16
C ALA A 227 8.60 -3.54 3.11
N LEU A 228 7.32 -3.44 2.76
CA LEU A 228 6.70 -4.27 1.72
C LEU A 228 7.25 -3.95 0.33
N SER A 229 7.53 -2.68 0.04
CA SER A 229 8.09 -2.25 -1.24
C SER A 229 9.50 -2.80 -1.45
N GLU A 230 10.34 -2.81 -0.43
CA GLU A 230 11.69 -3.40 -0.47
C GLU A 230 11.67 -4.91 -0.73
N GLU A 231 10.64 -5.61 -0.23
CA GLU A 231 10.41 -7.05 -0.51
C GLU A 231 9.72 -7.29 -1.86
N GLY A 232 9.50 -6.25 -2.68
CA GLY A 232 8.82 -6.38 -3.97
C GLY A 232 7.31 -6.61 -3.87
N GLN A 233 6.72 -6.45 -2.70
CA GLN A 233 5.28 -6.58 -2.45
C GLN A 233 4.56 -5.26 -2.78
N PHE A 234 4.68 -4.80 -4.04
CA PHE A 234 4.28 -3.46 -4.45
C PHE A 234 2.77 -3.19 -4.29
N ARG A 235 1.91 -4.18 -4.58
CA ARG A 235 0.46 -3.99 -4.42
C ARG A 235 0.06 -3.82 -2.96
N PRO A 236 0.46 -4.71 -2.03
CA PRO A 236 0.27 -4.48 -0.60
C PRO A 236 0.88 -3.17 -0.08
N ALA A 237 2.05 -2.76 -0.59
CA ALA A 237 2.68 -1.49 -0.23
C ALA A 237 1.82 -0.28 -0.62
N LEU A 238 1.27 -0.27 -1.84
CA LEU A 238 0.35 0.79 -2.29
C LEU A 238 -0.91 0.86 -1.43
N GLU A 239 -1.49 -0.27 -1.04
CA GLU A 239 -2.67 -0.30 -0.16
C GLU A 239 -2.33 0.18 1.26
N ALA A 240 -1.14 -0.15 1.78
CA ALA A 240 -0.66 0.36 3.06
C ALA A 240 -0.50 1.90 3.03
N TYR A 241 0.12 2.46 1.99
CA TYR A 241 0.19 3.91 1.82
C TYR A 241 -1.19 4.56 1.74
N LYS A 242 -2.13 4.02 0.97
CA LYS A 242 -3.51 4.51 0.90
C LYS A 242 -4.16 4.53 2.28
N ALA A 243 -4.01 3.46 3.06
CA ALA A 243 -4.55 3.36 4.41
C ALA A 243 -3.93 4.42 5.36
N GLY A 244 -2.63 4.65 5.27
CA GLY A 244 -1.94 5.69 6.03
C GLY A 244 -2.42 7.10 5.67
N LEU A 245 -2.45 7.42 4.37
CA LEU A 245 -2.90 8.72 3.85
C LEU A 245 -4.38 9.02 4.14
N ALA A 246 -5.21 7.99 4.24
CA ALA A 246 -6.61 8.14 4.67
C ALA A 246 -6.75 8.53 6.15
N LEU A 247 -5.77 8.20 6.99
CA LEU A 247 -5.73 8.58 8.40
C LEU A 247 -5.11 9.97 8.58
N HIS A 248 -4.01 10.24 7.89
CA HIS A 248 -3.28 11.50 7.94
C HIS A 248 -2.61 11.77 6.60
N ASP A 249 -2.92 12.91 5.99
CA ASP A 249 -2.35 13.33 4.71
C ASP A 249 -0.95 13.93 4.93
N ASP A 250 0.05 13.05 4.96
CA ASP A 250 1.45 13.42 5.09
C ASP A 250 2.08 13.63 3.71
N PRO A 251 2.75 14.78 3.45
CA PRO A 251 3.33 15.08 2.15
C PRO A 251 4.45 14.14 1.71
N GLU A 252 5.29 13.63 2.63
CA GLU A 252 6.39 12.73 2.32
C GLU A 252 5.84 11.35 1.97
N MET A 253 4.90 10.85 2.76
CA MET A 253 4.19 9.60 2.47
C MET A 253 3.45 9.67 1.14
N ARG A 254 2.83 10.81 0.81
CA ARG A 254 2.15 11.01 -0.47
C ARG A 254 3.13 10.97 -1.63
N ALA A 255 4.28 11.63 -1.51
CA ALA A 255 5.32 11.58 -2.53
C ALA A 255 5.85 10.15 -2.77
N ALA A 256 6.08 9.39 -1.70
CA ALA A 256 6.48 7.98 -1.76
C ALA A 256 5.39 7.11 -2.43
N PHE A 257 4.12 7.29 -2.04
CA PHE A 257 2.99 6.63 -2.68
C PHE A 257 2.91 6.92 -4.18
N ASP A 258 3.00 8.21 -4.58
CA ASP A 258 2.90 8.61 -5.98
C ASP A 258 4.08 8.06 -6.81
N ALA A 259 5.30 8.04 -6.26
CA ALA A 259 6.46 7.44 -6.90
C ALA A 259 6.28 5.92 -7.10
N LEU A 260 5.87 5.19 -6.07
CA LEU A 260 5.64 3.75 -6.14
C LEU A 260 4.49 3.43 -7.11
N ARG A 261 3.41 4.22 -7.10
CA ARG A 261 2.28 4.04 -8.01
C ARG A 261 2.66 4.29 -9.46
N ALA A 262 3.50 5.29 -9.74
CA ALA A 262 3.96 5.61 -11.10
C ALA A 262 4.78 4.46 -11.72
N GLU A 263 5.46 3.67 -10.90
CA GLU A 263 6.29 2.54 -11.35
C GLU A 263 5.54 1.20 -11.29
N HIS A 264 4.82 0.94 -10.21
CA HIS A 264 4.22 -0.36 -9.90
C HIS A 264 2.69 -0.36 -9.81
N GLY A 265 2.02 0.76 -10.06
CA GLY A 265 0.56 0.88 -10.09
C GLY A 265 -0.09 0.15 -11.27
N PHE A 266 -1.36 0.46 -11.50
CA PHE A 266 -2.11 -0.15 -12.59
C PHE A 266 -1.49 0.20 -13.95
N ARG A 267 -1.02 -0.81 -14.66
CA ARG A 267 -0.31 -0.67 -15.92
C ARG A 267 -0.54 -1.85 -16.86
N MET A 268 -0.24 -1.64 -18.13
CA MET A 268 -0.11 -2.72 -19.09
C MET A 268 1.12 -3.56 -18.76
N VAL A 269 0.99 -4.88 -18.83
CA VAL A 269 2.08 -5.86 -18.59
C VAL A 269 2.54 -6.49 -19.90
N ASP A 270 1.59 -6.93 -20.73
CA ASP A 270 1.87 -7.67 -21.96
C ASP A 270 0.71 -7.57 -22.95
N TYR A 271 0.88 -8.06 -24.15
CA TYR A 271 -0.19 -8.25 -25.12
C TYR A 271 -0.04 -9.56 -25.89
N THR A 272 -1.16 -10.08 -26.33
CA THR A 272 -1.23 -11.28 -27.16
C THR A 272 -2.09 -11.05 -28.39
N VAL A 273 -1.81 -11.77 -29.46
CA VAL A 273 -2.63 -11.74 -30.69
C VAL A 273 -3.20 -13.12 -30.91
N ASP A 274 -4.52 -13.25 -30.85
CA ASP A 274 -5.24 -14.47 -31.20
C ASP A 274 -5.43 -14.53 -32.72
N ALA A 275 -4.34 -14.87 -33.42
CA ALA A 275 -4.28 -14.90 -34.88
C ALA A 275 -4.80 -16.21 -35.50
N ASP A 276 -4.95 -17.30 -34.75
CA ASP A 276 -5.46 -18.58 -35.28
C ASP A 276 -6.99 -18.65 -35.28
N SER A 277 -7.67 -17.71 -34.58
CA SER A 277 -9.12 -17.55 -34.66
C SER A 277 -9.58 -17.12 -36.06
N PRO A 278 -10.78 -17.53 -36.51
CA PRO A 278 -11.38 -17.00 -37.74
C PRO A 278 -11.57 -15.47 -37.69
N THR A 279 -11.82 -14.92 -36.51
CA THR A 279 -11.89 -13.48 -36.21
C THR A 279 -10.73 -13.16 -35.26
N PRO A 280 -9.59 -12.68 -35.80
CA PRO A 280 -8.44 -12.38 -34.97
C PRO A 280 -8.73 -11.19 -34.07
N ARG A 281 -8.05 -11.14 -32.91
CA ARG A 281 -8.17 -10.06 -31.93
C ARG A 281 -6.83 -9.80 -31.24
N ILE A 282 -6.65 -8.56 -30.80
CA ILE A 282 -5.50 -8.14 -30.02
C ILE A 282 -5.95 -8.01 -28.57
N CYS A 283 -5.34 -8.74 -27.65
CA CYS A 283 -5.66 -8.74 -26.24
C CYS A 283 -4.50 -8.19 -25.42
N VAL A 284 -4.77 -7.15 -24.65
CA VAL A 284 -3.81 -6.48 -23.75
C VAL A 284 -4.00 -6.97 -22.33
N GLN A 285 -2.92 -7.37 -21.69
CA GLN A 285 -2.88 -7.84 -20.30
C GLN A 285 -2.45 -6.71 -19.38
N PHE A 286 -3.19 -6.52 -18.28
CA PHE A 286 -2.90 -5.52 -17.26
C PHE A 286 -2.42 -6.16 -15.96
N SER A 287 -1.75 -5.36 -15.13
CA SER A 287 -1.27 -5.77 -13.79
C SER A 287 -2.40 -6.08 -12.81
N GLU A 288 -3.56 -5.43 -12.99
CA GLU A 288 -4.73 -5.59 -12.14
C GLU A 288 -5.99 -5.85 -12.97
N GLN A 289 -7.04 -6.32 -12.31
CA GLN A 289 -8.33 -6.51 -12.96
C GLN A 289 -8.92 -5.18 -13.40
N LEU A 290 -9.51 -5.18 -14.57
CA LEU A 290 -10.30 -4.06 -15.07
C LEU A 290 -11.59 -3.90 -14.26
N MET A 291 -12.09 -2.68 -14.17
CA MET A 291 -13.34 -2.38 -13.47
C MET A 291 -14.47 -3.25 -14.01
N ARG A 292 -15.22 -3.88 -13.10
CA ARG A 292 -16.35 -4.76 -13.45
C ARG A 292 -17.65 -3.98 -13.66
N GLY A 293 -18.54 -4.54 -14.43
CA GLY A 293 -19.87 -3.97 -14.65
C GLY A 293 -20.14 -3.59 -16.11
N ARG A 294 -21.12 -2.72 -16.33
CA ARG A 294 -21.46 -2.22 -17.69
C ARG A 294 -20.61 -0.99 -18.05
N ILE A 295 -19.28 -1.18 -18.03
CA ILE A 295 -18.37 -0.11 -18.40
C ILE A 295 -18.04 -0.25 -19.88
N ASP A 296 -18.17 0.86 -20.61
CA ASP A 296 -17.70 0.96 -21.99
C ASP A 296 -16.22 1.34 -21.98
N PHE A 297 -15.37 0.41 -22.40
CA PHE A 297 -13.93 0.64 -22.53
C PHE A 297 -13.54 1.24 -23.89
N THR A 298 -14.46 1.34 -24.85
CA THR A 298 -14.21 1.87 -26.19
C THR A 298 -13.58 3.26 -26.19
N PRO A 299 -13.95 4.23 -25.31
CA PRO A 299 -13.36 5.55 -25.29
C PRO A 299 -11.87 5.57 -24.95
N TYR A 300 -11.36 4.52 -24.29
CA TYR A 300 -9.96 4.41 -23.87
C TYR A 300 -9.06 3.75 -24.91
N VAL A 301 -9.62 3.29 -26.03
CA VAL A 301 -8.90 2.50 -27.03
C VAL A 301 -9.00 3.14 -28.40
N THR A 302 -7.88 3.17 -29.15
CA THR A 302 -7.91 3.52 -30.57
C THR A 302 -7.08 2.51 -31.36
N LEU A 303 -7.56 2.16 -32.54
CA LEU A 303 -6.90 1.31 -33.50
C LEU A 303 -6.67 2.14 -34.77
N ASP A 304 -5.38 2.35 -35.13
CA ASP A 304 -4.98 3.24 -36.25
C ASP A 304 -5.58 4.66 -36.16
N GLY A 305 -5.71 5.17 -34.92
CA GLY A 305 -6.29 6.49 -34.65
C GLY A 305 -7.83 6.55 -34.67
N SER A 306 -8.51 5.44 -35.01
CA SER A 306 -9.97 5.35 -35.06
C SER A 306 -10.52 4.52 -33.90
N THR A 307 -11.80 4.65 -33.60
CA THR A 307 -12.50 3.82 -32.63
C THR A 307 -12.58 2.39 -33.17
N PRO A 308 -12.19 1.35 -32.41
CA PRO A 308 -12.26 -0.03 -32.84
C PRO A 308 -13.72 -0.51 -32.94
N ALA A 309 -13.95 -1.56 -33.75
CA ALA A 309 -15.28 -2.11 -33.97
C ALA A 309 -15.91 -2.69 -32.68
N SER A 310 -15.10 -3.32 -31.85
CA SER A 310 -15.52 -3.91 -30.57
C SER A 310 -14.37 -3.93 -29.60
N VAL A 311 -14.67 -3.64 -28.34
CA VAL A 311 -13.73 -3.75 -27.20
C VAL A 311 -14.42 -4.58 -26.12
N SER A 312 -13.79 -5.64 -25.69
CA SER A 312 -14.26 -6.49 -24.59
C SER A 312 -13.23 -6.56 -23.48
N ALA A 313 -13.69 -6.65 -22.22
CA ALA A 313 -12.82 -6.75 -21.06
C ALA A 313 -13.25 -7.92 -20.18
N GLU A 314 -12.29 -8.76 -19.78
CA GLU A 314 -12.50 -9.88 -18.88
C GLU A 314 -11.31 -10.04 -17.94
N GLY A 315 -11.57 -9.92 -16.63
CA GLY A 315 -10.52 -10.00 -15.62
C GLY A 315 -9.45 -8.91 -15.81
N GLN A 316 -8.21 -9.31 -16.07
CA GLN A 316 -7.06 -8.42 -16.33
C GLN A 316 -6.84 -8.16 -17.83
N GLN A 317 -7.71 -8.63 -18.70
CA GLN A 317 -7.49 -8.60 -20.14
C GLN A 317 -8.51 -7.72 -20.83
N LEU A 318 -8.04 -6.91 -21.78
CA LEU A 318 -8.86 -6.10 -22.69
C LEU A 318 -8.55 -6.53 -24.13
N CYS A 319 -9.56 -6.99 -24.85
CA CYS A 319 -9.43 -7.46 -26.22
C CYS A 319 -10.09 -6.52 -27.21
N VAL A 320 -9.42 -6.28 -28.33
CA VAL A 320 -9.86 -5.43 -29.43
C VAL A 320 -10.11 -6.30 -30.66
N GLU A 321 -11.30 -6.22 -31.21
CA GLU A 321 -11.74 -6.90 -32.40
C GLU A 321 -11.75 -5.97 -33.63
N GLY A 322 -11.95 -6.54 -34.82
CA GLY A 322 -12.00 -5.77 -36.07
C GLY A 322 -10.64 -5.63 -36.73
N VAL A 323 -9.72 -6.52 -36.39
CA VAL A 323 -8.41 -6.67 -37.06
C VAL A 323 -8.47 -7.83 -38.05
N GLU A 324 -7.61 -7.80 -39.06
CA GLU A 324 -7.51 -8.81 -40.13
C GLU A 324 -6.15 -9.47 -40.12
N HIS A 325 -6.11 -10.72 -40.59
CA HIS A 325 -4.87 -11.46 -40.76
C HIS A 325 -3.93 -10.73 -41.78
N GLY A 326 -2.62 -10.79 -41.54
CA GLY A 326 -1.61 -10.09 -42.36
C GLY A 326 -1.54 -8.57 -42.09
N GLY A 327 -2.46 -8.02 -41.29
CA GLY A 327 -2.52 -6.59 -40.98
C GLY A 327 -1.51 -6.11 -39.95
N ARG A 328 -1.13 -4.85 -40.07
CA ARG A 328 -0.33 -4.13 -39.06
C ARG A 328 -1.18 -3.01 -38.50
N TYR A 329 -1.22 -2.92 -37.18
CA TYR A 329 -2.09 -2.00 -36.46
C TYR A 329 -1.33 -1.22 -35.39
N ARG A 330 -1.68 0.04 -35.21
CA ARG A 330 -1.25 0.83 -34.07
C ARG A 330 -2.39 0.90 -33.07
N LEU A 331 -2.25 0.12 -32.01
CA LEU A 331 -3.18 0.15 -30.87
C LEU A 331 -2.69 1.18 -29.85
N ALA A 332 -3.55 2.13 -29.49
CA ALA A 332 -3.26 3.07 -28.40
C ALA A 332 -4.29 2.94 -27.29
N LEU A 333 -3.78 2.85 -26.04
CA LEU A 333 -4.57 2.89 -24.82
C LEU A 333 -4.42 4.27 -24.21
N ARG A 334 -5.53 4.95 -23.94
CA ARG A 334 -5.55 6.29 -23.36
C ARG A 334 -5.47 6.25 -21.85
N PRO A 335 -4.91 7.30 -21.22
CA PRO A 335 -4.99 7.50 -19.78
C PRO A 335 -6.44 7.52 -19.29
N GLY A 336 -6.65 7.13 -18.02
CA GLY A 336 -7.97 7.10 -17.40
C GLY A 336 -8.71 5.76 -17.50
N LEU A 337 -8.17 4.74 -18.20
CA LEU A 337 -8.74 3.39 -18.23
C LEU A 337 -8.80 2.83 -16.81
N PRO A 338 -10.01 2.48 -16.27
CA PRO A 338 -10.17 2.19 -14.84
C PRO A 338 -9.91 0.73 -14.48
N SER A 339 -9.33 0.51 -13.29
CA SER A 339 -9.16 -0.81 -12.66
C SER A 339 -10.08 -1.01 -11.46
N ILE A 340 -10.16 -2.26 -10.97
CA ILE A 340 -10.95 -2.61 -9.77
C ILE A 340 -10.31 -2.08 -8.47
N VAL A 341 -9.01 -1.74 -8.47
CA VAL A 341 -8.26 -1.26 -7.30
C VAL A 341 -8.28 0.26 -7.14
N ASP A 342 -9.29 0.92 -7.75
CA ASP A 342 -9.47 2.38 -7.72
C ASP A 342 -8.25 3.15 -8.27
N GLU A 343 -7.60 2.56 -9.26
CA GLU A 343 -6.55 3.18 -10.04
C GLU A 343 -6.94 3.23 -11.51
N SER A 344 -6.36 4.15 -12.26
CA SER A 344 -6.53 4.25 -13.70
C SER A 344 -5.18 4.26 -14.40
N LEU A 345 -5.15 3.85 -15.68
CA LEU A 345 -3.95 3.93 -16.51
C LEU A 345 -3.47 5.38 -16.54
N GLU A 346 -2.27 5.65 -16.02
CA GLU A 346 -1.74 7.01 -15.91
C GLU A 346 -1.20 7.56 -17.23
N LYS A 347 -0.53 6.71 -17.99
CA LYS A 347 0.17 7.11 -19.22
C LYS A 347 -0.43 6.39 -20.42
N GLN A 348 -0.44 7.10 -21.55
CA GLN A 348 -0.80 6.49 -22.82
C GLN A 348 0.17 5.37 -23.19
N VAL A 349 -0.36 4.23 -23.62
CA VAL A 349 0.40 3.11 -24.15
C VAL A 349 0.16 3.03 -25.65
N ASN A 350 1.22 2.91 -26.44
CA ASN A 350 1.15 2.70 -27.87
C ASN A 350 1.86 1.40 -28.23
N LEU A 351 1.18 0.57 -29.02
CA LEU A 351 1.65 -0.74 -29.48
C LEU A 351 1.59 -0.80 -31.00
N ASP A 352 2.69 -1.16 -31.65
CA ASP A 352 2.69 -1.56 -33.05
C ASP A 352 2.57 -3.08 -33.13
N VAL A 353 1.39 -3.54 -33.57
CA VAL A 353 1.01 -4.96 -33.54
C VAL A 353 0.89 -5.52 -34.95
N TYR A 354 1.52 -6.66 -35.20
CA TYR A 354 1.33 -7.42 -36.42
C TYR A 354 0.43 -8.63 -36.13
N VAL A 355 -0.69 -8.72 -36.84
CA VAL A 355 -1.57 -9.87 -36.81
C VAL A 355 -1.14 -10.86 -37.90
N ARG A 356 -0.43 -11.91 -37.49
CA ARG A 356 0.06 -12.92 -38.44
C ARG A 356 -1.10 -13.64 -39.14
N ASP A 357 -0.82 -14.22 -40.27
CA ASP A 357 -1.72 -15.17 -40.91
C ASP A 357 -1.93 -16.40 -40.03
N ARG A 358 -3.06 -17.05 -40.21
CA ARG A 358 -3.40 -18.28 -39.49
C ARG A 358 -2.36 -19.36 -39.84
N SER A 359 -1.99 -20.14 -38.84
CA SER A 359 -1.14 -21.28 -39.04
C SER A 359 -1.79 -22.27 -40.01
N PRO A 360 -1.02 -22.84 -40.99
CA PRO A 360 -1.55 -23.89 -41.84
C PRO A 360 -2.08 -25.03 -40.99
N SER A 361 -3.30 -25.43 -41.26
CA SER A 361 -3.92 -26.54 -40.54
C SER A 361 -4.96 -27.25 -41.37
N VAL A 362 -5.07 -28.53 -41.12
CA VAL A 362 -6.07 -29.42 -41.73
C VAL A 362 -6.71 -30.25 -40.64
N ARG A 363 -8.03 -30.26 -40.62
CA ARG A 363 -8.77 -31.03 -39.61
C ARG A 363 -10.08 -31.55 -40.15
N PHE A 364 -10.51 -32.70 -39.66
CA PHE A 364 -11.89 -33.15 -39.83
C PHE A 364 -12.80 -32.39 -38.85
N THR A 365 -14.05 -32.10 -39.29
CA THR A 365 -14.98 -31.32 -38.45
C THR A 365 -15.60 -32.10 -37.29
N GLY A 366 -15.30 -33.39 -37.14
CA GLY A 366 -15.75 -34.24 -36.02
C GLY A 366 -14.73 -35.30 -35.63
N ARG A 367 -14.99 -35.98 -34.52
CA ARG A 367 -14.11 -37.02 -33.96
C ARG A 367 -14.37 -38.43 -34.50
N ALA A 368 -15.57 -38.68 -35.01
CA ALA A 368 -15.93 -39.97 -35.60
C ALA A 368 -17.00 -39.78 -36.69
N TYR A 369 -16.78 -40.39 -37.81
CA TYR A 369 -17.75 -40.35 -38.93
C TYR A 369 -18.14 -41.77 -39.34
N VAL A 370 -19.45 -41.97 -39.37
CA VAL A 370 -20.05 -43.11 -40.05
C VAL A 370 -20.68 -42.56 -41.32
N LEU A 371 -20.18 -42.87 -42.49
CA LEU A 371 -20.77 -42.47 -43.76
C LEU A 371 -21.92 -43.42 -44.08
N PRO A 372 -23.16 -42.92 -44.15
CA PRO A 372 -24.30 -43.72 -44.60
C PRO A 372 -24.11 -44.13 -46.07
N ARG A 373 -24.58 -45.30 -46.47
CA ARG A 373 -24.50 -45.78 -47.84
C ARG A 373 -25.22 -44.91 -48.85
N MET A 374 -26.15 -44.12 -48.40
CA MET A 374 -26.90 -43.18 -49.23
C MET A 374 -26.95 -41.79 -48.55
N GLY A 375 -26.56 -40.74 -49.28
CA GLY A 375 -26.64 -39.34 -48.80
C GLY A 375 -25.39 -38.53 -49.05
N SER A 376 -24.59 -38.30 -48.05
CA SER A 376 -23.38 -37.46 -48.17
C SER A 376 -22.21 -38.16 -48.88
N LYS A 377 -21.60 -37.49 -49.82
CA LYS A 377 -20.57 -38.01 -50.69
C LYS A 377 -19.15 -37.72 -50.20
N GLY A 378 -18.91 -37.49 -48.92
CA GLY A 378 -17.56 -37.23 -48.45
C GLY A 378 -17.45 -36.90 -46.96
N LEU A 379 -16.22 -36.89 -46.46
CA LEU A 379 -15.84 -36.40 -45.13
C LEU A 379 -15.58 -34.90 -45.20
N PRO A 380 -16.23 -34.07 -44.40
CA PRO A 380 -15.92 -32.65 -44.39
C PRO A 380 -14.53 -32.41 -43.76
N VAL A 381 -13.69 -31.73 -44.50
CA VAL A 381 -12.35 -31.32 -44.06
C VAL A 381 -12.31 -29.79 -44.06
N VAL A 382 -11.78 -29.23 -43.03
CA VAL A 382 -11.49 -27.78 -42.95
C VAL A 382 -9.98 -27.63 -43.13
N SER A 383 -9.59 -26.89 -44.16
CA SER A 383 -8.24 -26.51 -44.48
C SER A 383 -8.07 -25.01 -44.22
N VAL A 384 -6.95 -24.61 -43.63
CA VAL A 384 -6.57 -23.21 -43.41
C VAL A 384 -5.16 -23.04 -43.93
N ASN A 385 -4.95 -22.04 -44.79
CA ASN A 385 -3.64 -21.67 -45.35
C ASN A 385 -2.82 -22.86 -45.85
N SER A 386 -3.49 -23.86 -46.43
CA SER A 386 -2.87 -25.04 -47.07
C SER A 386 -3.40 -25.15 -48.49
N GLU A 387 -2.52 -25.04 -49.48
CA GLU A 387 -2.87 -25.16 -50.93
C GLU A 387 -3.05 -26.61 -51.33
N GLU A 388 -2.29 -27.51 -50.71
CA GLU A 388 -2.35 -28.93 -50.96
C GLU A 388 -2.52 -29.71 -49.66
N ILE A 389 -3.32 -30.79 -49.75
CA ILE A 389 -3.57 -31.71 -48.64
C ILE A 389 -3.28 -33.12 -49.13
N GLU A 390 -2.37 -33.79 -48.48
CA GLU A 390 -2.14 -35.21 -48.71
C GLU A 390 -3.06 -36.05 -47.83
N LEU A 391 -3.81 -36.96 -48.44
CA LEU A 391 -4.75 -37.84 -47.75
C LEU A 391 -4.37 -39.30 -48.01
N GLU A 392 -4.06 -40.00 -46.95
CA GLU A 392 -3.86 -41.45 -47.02
C GLU A 392 -5.13 -42.19 -46.60
N LEU A 393 -5.60 -43.08 -47.48
CA LEU A 393 -6.80 -43.88 -47.20
C LEU A 393 -6.44 -45.34 -47.00
N TYR A 394 -6.66 -45.83 -45.80
CA TYR A 394 -6.36 -47.23 -45.46
C TYR A 394 -7.64 -48.05 -45.38
N ARG A 395 -7.66 -49.22 -46.06
CA ARG A 395 -8.74 -50.19 -45.92
C ARG A 395 -8.41 -51.17 -44.79
N ILE A 396 -9.18 -51.13 -43.73
CA ILE A 396 -9.01 -52.04 -42.59
C ILE A 396 -9.96 -53.22 -42.71
N GLY A 397 -9.40 -54.42 -42.75
CA GLY A 397 -10.21 -55.66 -42.74
C GLY A 397 -10.71 -55.97 -41.33
N ALA A 398 -11.73 -56.82 -41.22
CA ALA A 398 -12.37 -57.17 -39.94
C ALA A 398 -11.39 -57.69 -38.86
N ARG A 399 -10.27 -58.26 -39.23
CA ARG A 399 -9.21 -58.75 -38.30
C ARG A 399 -8.31 -57.64 -37.76
N GLY A 400 -8.29 -56.43 -38.38
CA GLY A 400 -7.50 -55.28 -37.94
C GLY A 400 -8.18 -54.41 -36.90
N LEU A 401 -9.48 -54.56 -36.70
CA LEU A 401 -10.25 -53.74 -35.73
C LEU A 401 -10.01 -54.10 -34.25
N SER A 402 -9.33 -55.21 -33.98
CA SER A 402 -9.05 -55.71 -32.64
C SER A 402 -7.69 -55.26 -32.05
N ARG A 403 -6.87 -54.51 -32.79
CA ARG A 403 -5.59 -53.98 -32.31
C ARG A 403 -5.75 -52.51 -31.92
N PRO A 404 -5.34 -52.10 -30.70
CA PRO A 404 -5.27 -50.70 -30.37
C PRO A 404 -4.26 -50.00 -31.32
N TRP A 405 -4.64 -48.81 -31.82
CA TRP A 405 -3.77 -48.00 -32.65
C TRP A 405 -2.69 -47.38 -31.77
N GLU A 406 -1.43 -47.75 -32.00
CA GLU A 406 -0.31 -46.98 -31.49
C GLU A 406 -0.15 -45.76 -32.39
N THR A 407 -0.45 -44.58 -31.84
CA THR A 407 -0.11 -43.29 -32.46
C THR A 407 1.40 -43.09 -32.27
N THR A 408 2.15 -43.14 -33.34
CA THR A 408 3.53 -42.63 -33.40
C THR A 408 3.54 -41.11 -33.36
#